data_55be9a99a6068572b43e2e3f1d6682a4
#
_entry.id   55be9a99a6068572b43e2e3f1d6682a4
#
_cell.length_a   1.000
_cell.length_b   1.000
_cell.length_c   1.000
_cell.angle_alpha   90.00
_cell.angle_beta   90.00
_cell.angle_gamma   90.00
#
_symmetry.space_group_name_H-M   'P 1'
#
loop_
_entity.id
_entity.type
_entity.pdbx_description
1 polymer ?
#
loop_
_entity_poly.entity_id
_entity_poly.type
_entity_poly.pdbx_seq_one_letter_code
_entity_poly.pdbx_strand_id
1 'polypeptide(L)'
;MKKIIIYLICLLSLFGCSNDNDEVVYHNAYNNIAKNDIVPIETSGEILGNISNPSYVDSISTDIALITILSLDGGDNFGEQTNEYCYPYTYGKFKVEKVYKGNIEDEKEYEYIRAGGIIDYNSYYNSLSENEKDKNNFLTNGVKTAYIKMKFEGDIDIEPGKTYLAYLSNPESGIGLFAKKDAYMINSFEGGLREALNYSSVQERDSQDIEILNNFTGEYENINDILKS
;
A
#
# COMPACT_ATOMS: atom_id res chain seq x y z
N MET A 1 -46.55 0.87 50.95
CA MET A 1 -45.76 1.78 50.10
C MET A 1 -44.25 1.54 50.22
N LYS A 2 -43.75 0.29 50.28
CA LYS A 2 -42.31 -0.03 50.39
C LYS A 2 -41.78 -0.97 49.33
N LYS A 3 -42.54 -1.28 48.26
CA LYS A 3 -42.14 -2.24 47.21
C LYS A 3 -41.84 -1.62 45.82
N ILE A 4 -41.95 -0.29 45.65
CA ILE A 4 -41.78 0.42 44.37
C ILE A 4 -40.35 0.98 44.19
N ILE A 5 -39.59 1.12 45.29
CA ILE A 5 -38.24 1.75 45.22
C ILE A 5 -37.15 0.79 44.77
N ILE A 6 -37.35 -0.53 44.84
CA ILE A 6 -36.32 -1.53 44.49
C ILE A 6 -36.21 -1.74 42.97
N TYR A 7 -37.24 -1.45 42.17
CA TYR A 7 -37.23 -1.60 40.73
C TYR A 7 -36.58 -0.45 39.95
N LEU A 8 -36.35 0.70 40.61
CA LEU A 8 -35.74 1.84 39.92
C LEU A 8 -34.20 1.86 39.96
N ILE A 9 -33.57 1.04 40.80
CA ILE A 9 -32.11 0.98 40.94
C ILE A 9 -31.49 -0.05 39.97
N CYS A 10 -32.27 -1.02 39.50
CA CYS A 10 -31.77 -2.02 38.51
C CYS A 10 -31.77 -1.56 37.06
N LEU A 11 -32.30 -0.37 36.74
CA LEU A 11 -32.36 0.14 35.36
C LEU A 11 -31.22 1.10 35.00
N LEU A 12 -30.38 1.45 35.98
CA LEU A 12 -29.25 2.38 35.78
C LEU A 12 -27.88 1.67 35.58
N SER A 13 -27.83 0.35 35.61
CA SER A 13 -26.58 -0.42 35.44
C SER A 13 -26.38 -1.02 34.06
N LEU A 14 -27.17 -0.63 33.05
CA LEU A 14 -27.03 -1.15 31.66
C LEU A 14 -26.45 -0.15 30.66
N PHE A 15 -25.99 0.99 31.11
CA PHE A 15 -25.10 1.81 30.29
C PHE A 15 -23.66 1.43 30.61
N GLY A 16 -23.32 0.17 30.33
CA GLY A 16 -21.95 -0.23 30.11
C GLY A 16 -21.46 0.52 28.87
N CYS A 17 -20.51 1.44 29.04
CA CYS A 17 -19.69 1.87 27.92
C CYS A 17 -19.06 0.61 27.35
N SER A 18 -19.54 0.14 26.21
CA SER A 18 -18.74 -0.67 25.33
C SER A 18 -17.64 0.25 24.82
N ASN A 19 -16.46 0.16 25.41
CA ASN A 19 -15.26 0.53 24.68
C ASN A 19 -15.15 -0.50 23.55
N ASP A 20 -15.83 -0.26 22.46
CA ASP A 20 -15.52 -0.89 21.20
C ASP A 20 -14.13 -0.33 20.79
N ASN A 21 -13.10 -0.88 21.40
CA ASN A 21 -11.80 -0.89 20.77
C ASN A 21 -11.94 -1.87 19.61
N ASP A 22 -12.45 -1.40 18.49
CA ASP A 22 -12.38 -2.14 17.22
C ASP A 22 -10.90 -2.36 16.96
N GLU A 23 -10.43 -3.55 17.29
CA GLU A 23 -9.06 -3.98 16.98
C GLU A 23 -8.92 -3.98 15.46
N VAL A 24 -8.07 -3.10 14.93
CA VAL A 24 -7.83 -3.01 13.49
C VAL A 24 -7.22 -4.32 13.03
N VAL A 25 -7.96 -5.08 12.25
CA VAL A 25 -7.49 -6.35 11.68
C VAL A 25 -6.77 -6.06 10.37
N TYR A 26 -5.44 -6.21 10.37
CA TYR A 26 -4.63 -6.10 9.17
C TYR A 26 -4.71 -7.37 8.33
N HIS A 27 -4.91 -7.23 7.02
CA HIS A 27 -5.05 -8.35 6.10
C HIS A 27 -3.89 -8.41 5.09
N ASN A 28 -3.38 -9.63 4.85
CA ASN A 28 -2.41 -9.89 3.79
C ASN A 28 -2.77 -11.19 3.08
N ALA A 29 -3.23 -11.10 1.85
CA ALA A 29 -3.64 -12.23 1.02
C ALA A 29 -2.52 -13.25 0.78
N TYR A 30 -1.26 -12.85 0.94
CA TYR A 30 -0.10 -13.70 0.65
C TYR A 30 0.53 -14.37 1.87
N ASN A 31 -0.02 -14.16 3.08
CA ASN A 31 0.53 -14.73 4.32
C ASN A 31 0.67 -16.26 4.30
N ASN A 32 -0.16 -16.94 3.52
CA ASN A 32 -0.21 -18.40 3.46
C ASN A 32 0.54 -18.99 2.24
N ILE A 33 1.18 -18.16 1.41
CA ILE A 33 1.91 -18.63 0.25
C ILE A 33 3.32 -19.04 0.67
N ALA A 34 3.70 -20.27 0.35
CA ALA A 34 5.06 -20.73 0.62
C ALA A 34 6.05 -19.97 -0.25
N LYS A 35 7.17 -19.53 0.32
CA LYS A 35 8.22 -18.79 -0.41
C LYS A 35 8.71 -19.54 -1.66
N ASN A 36 8.75 -20.87 -1.62
CA ASN A 36 9.18 -21.71 -2.73
C ASN A 36 8.17 -21.75 -3.89
N ASP A 37 6.94 -21.28 -3.67
CA ASP A 37 5.90 -21.19 -4.70
C ASP A 37 5.91 -19.84 -5.42
N ILE A 38 6.84 -18.95 -5.07
CA ILE A 38 6.99 -17.61 -5.64
C ILE A 38 8.31 -17.52 -6.39
N VAL A 39 8.27 -17.18 -7.67
CA VAL A 39 9.46 -16.84 -8.47
C VAL A 39 9.60 -15.33 -8.53
N PRO A 40 10.68 -14.76 -7.96
CA PRO A 40 10.95 -13.33 -8.08
C PRO A 40 11.43 -13.00 -9.50
N ILE A 41 10.91 -11.92 -10.06
CA ILE A 41 11.37 -11.31 -11.30
C ILE A 41 11.64 -9.84 -10.99
N GLU A 42 12.91 -9.48 -11.02
CA GLU A 42 13.30 -8.07 -10.92
C GLU A 42 13.34 -7.48 -12.34
N THR A 43 12.75 -6.31 -12.48
CA THR A 43 12.76 -5.54 -13.72
C THR A 43 13.51 -4.25 -13.48
N SER A 44 14.32 -3.85 -14.46
CA SER A 44 14.87 -2.50 -14.54
C SER A 44 14.01 -1.71 -15.52
N GLY A 45 13.49 -0.58 -15.10
CA GLY A 45 12.78 0.37 -15.96
C GLY A 45 13.60 1.64 -16.18
N GLU A 46 13.47 2.26 -17.34
CA GLU A 46 13.95 3.63 -17.50
C GLU A 46 12.99 4.56 -16.72
N ILE A 47 13.51 5.17 -15.67
CA ILE A 47 12.76 6.15 -14.88
C ILE A 47 13.09 7.53 -15.45
N LEU A 48 12.06 8.21 -15.95
CA LEU A 48 12.18 9.57 -16.45
C LEU A 48 12.24 10.55 -15.28
N GLY A 49 13.39 10.67 -14.64
CA GLY A 49 13.63 11.63 -13.59
C GLY A 49 14.37 11.08 -12.38
N ASN A 50 14.71 11.96 -11.46
CA ASN A 50 15.45 11.59 -10.26
C ASN A 50 14.50 11.28 -9.08
N ILE A 51 14.12 10.01 -8.94
CA ILE A 51 13.22 9.56 -7.85
C ILE A 51 13.86 9.57 -6.45
N SER A 52 15.20 9.72 -6.37
CA SER A 52 15.86 9.94 -5.08
C SER A 52 15.69 11.38 -4.57
N ASN A 53 15.30 12.31 -5.46
CA ASN A 53 15.02 13.69 -5.10
C ASN A 53 13.54 13.84 -4.69
N PRO A 54 13.24 14.14 -3.40
CA PRO A 54 11.87 14.33 -2.92
C PRO A 54 11.07 15.36 -3.72
N SER A 55 11.69 16.48 -4.13
CA SER A 55 11.02 17.51 -4.93
C SER A 55 10.56 17.00 -6.29
N TYR A 56 11.30 16.07 -6.91
CA TYR A 56 10.86 15.47 -8.17
C TYR A 56 9.63 14.57 -7.92
N VAL A 57 9.67 13.71 -6.90
CA VAL A 57 8.54 12.82 -6.57
C VAL A 57 7.31 13.63 -6.15
N ASP A 58 7.50 14.73 -5.41
CA ASP A 58 6.43 15.68 -5.10
C ASP A 58 5.80 16.25 -6.39
N SER A 59 6.62 16.69 -7.34
CA SER A 59 6.13 17.35 -8.57
C SER A 59 5.25 16.43 -9.44
N ILE A 60 5.41 15.13 -9.35
CA ILE A 60 4.62 14.13 -10.10
C ILE A 60 3.47 13.54 -9.28
N SER A 61 3.27 14.01 -8.05
CA SER A 61 2.25 13.50 -7.13
C SER A 61 1.16 14.53 -6.90
N THR A 62 -0.10 14.09 -6.85
CA THR A 62 -1.24 14.95 -6.52
C THR A 62 -1.38 15.16 -5.02
N ASP A 63 -1.09 14.11 -4.24
CA ASP A 63 -1.26 14.08 -2.80
C ASP A 63 -0.01 13.50 -2.11
N ILE A 64 0.29 14.00 -0.91
CA ILE A 64 1.35 13.47 -0.04
C ILE A 64 0.76 13.31 1.35
N ALA A 65 0.86 12.11 1.90
CA ALA A 65 0.28 11.80 3.20
C ALA A 65 1.11 10.75 3.97
N LEU A 66 1.00 10.76 5.29
CA LEU A 66 1.26 9.57 6.08
C LEU A 66 0.05 8.65 5.94
N ILE A 67 0.30 7.42 5.58
CA ILE A 67 -0.73 6.39 5.42
C ILE A 67 -0.35 5.14 6.18
N THR A 68 -1.33 4.48 6.80
CA THR A 68 -1.17 3.14 7.34
C THR A 68 -1.79 2.13 6.38
N ILE A 69 -1.03 1.15 5.95
CA ILE A 69 -1.54 0.08 5.09
C ILE A 69 -2.45 -0.82 5.92
N LEU A 70 -3.73 -0.89 5.57
CA LEU A 70 -4.70 -1.74 6.24
C LEU A 70 -4.71 -3.15 5.66
N SER A 71 -4.63 -3.23 4.32
CA SER A 71 -4.66 -4.53 3.66
C SER A 71 -3.80 -4.58 2.40
N LEU A 72 -3.39 -5.78 2.08
CA LEU A 72 -2.84 -6.20 0.81
C LEU A 72 -3.76 -7.31 0.31
N ASP A 73 -4.73 -6.94 -0.54
CA ASP A 73 -5.84 -7.80 -0.92
C ASP A 73 -5.49 -8.73 -2.09
N GLY A 74 -4.48 -8.36 -2.88
CA GLY A 74 -4.02 -9.18 -3.98
C GLY A 74 -3.12 -8.45 -4.96
N GLY A 75 -2.84 -9.12 -6.05
CA GLY A 75 -2.17 -8.56 -7.22
C GLY A 75 -2.83 -9.08 -8.49
N ASP A 76 -2.75 -8.28 -9.53
CA ASP A 76 -3.31 -8.56 -10.84
C ASP A 76 -2.42 -7.96 -11.94
N ASN A 77 -2.65 -8.36 -13.17
CA ASN A 77 -2.05 -7.78 -14.36
C ASN A 77 -3.08 -7.57 -15.49
N PHE A 78 -4.34 -7.38 -15.12
CA PHE A 78 -5.41 -7.11 -16.03
C PHE A 78 -6.13 -5.82 -15.64
N GLY A 79 -6.26 -4.89 -16.58
CA GLY A 79 -6.86 -3.59 -16.34
C GLY A 79 -8.37 -3.63 -16.44
N GLU A 80 -9.07 -3.28 -15.36
CA GLU A 80 -10.54 -3.27 -15.30
C GLU A 80 -11.17 -2.32 -16.33
N GLN A 81 -10.49 -1.23 -16.66
CA GLN A 81 -11.01 -0.24 -17.61
C GLN A 81 -10.59 -0.48 -19.06
N THR A 82 -9.34 -0.86 -19.24
CA THR A 82 -8.78 -1.12 -20.57
C THR A 82 -9.23 -2.44 -21.13
N ASN A 83 -9.63 -3.38 -20.27
CA ASN A 83 -9.92 -4.79 -20.60
C ASN A 83 -8.76 -5.44 -21.35
N GLU A 84 -7.53 -5.08 -20.96
CA GLU A 84 -6.28 -5.57 -21.54
C GLU A 84 -5.30 -5.94 -20.43
N TYR A 85 -4.33 -6.79 -20.78
CA TYR A 85 -3.21 -7.07 -19.87
C TYR A 85 -2.35 -5.82 -19.70
N CYS A 86 -1.93 -5.59 -18.47
CA CYS A 86 -1.07 -4.47 -18.09
C CYS A 86 0.11 -4.96 -17.25
N TYR A 87 0.98 -4.03 -16.87
CA TYR A 87 2.04 -4.33 -15.92
C TYR A 87 1.44 -4.80 -14.58
N PRO A 88 1.99 -5.84 -13.95
CA PRO A 88 1.53 -6.33 -12.66
C PRO A 88 1.43 -5.23 -11.62
N TYR A 89 0.37 -5.26 -10.84
CA TYR A 89 0.14 -4.32 -9.75
C TYR A 89 -0.41 -5.04 -8.52
N THR A 90 -0.09 -4.49 -7.36
CA THR A 90 -0.66 -4.84 -6.06
C THR A 90 -1.81 -3.90 -5.75
N TYR A 91 -2.82 -4.37 -5.04
CA TYR A 91 -3.94 -3.56 -4.57
C TYR A 91 -4.35 -3.91 -3.14
N GLY A 92 -4.98 -2.96 -2.48
CA GLY A 92 -5.47 -3.10 -1.11
C GLY A 92 -6.05 -1.80 -0.60
N LYS A 93 -6.02 -1.63 0.73
CA LYS A 93 -6.55 -0.44 1.40
C LYS A 93 -5.50 0.20 2.29
N PHE A 94 -5.58 1.51 2.40
CA PHE A 94 -4.84 2.28 3.39
C PHE A 94 -5.76 3.26 4.12
N LYS A 95 -5.34 3.64 5.32
CA LYS A 95 -5.92 4.74 6.08
C LYS A 95 -4.97 5.93 6.02
N VAL A 96 -5.52 7.13 5.82
CA VAL A 96 -4.76 8.38 5.92
C VAL A 96 -4.61 8.77 7.37
N GLU A 97 -3.38 8.95 7.83
CA GLU A 97 -3.06 9.38 9.19
C GLU A 97 -2.84 10.88 9.26
N LYS A 98 -2.25 11.47 8.21
CA LYS A 98 -1.98 12.90 8.12
C LYS A 98 -1.71 13.34 6.69
N VAL A 99 -2.36 14.41 6.26
CA VAL A 99 -2.16 15.02 4.94
C VAL A 99 -1.10 16.12 4.98
N TYR A 100 -0.21 16.15 3.99
CA TYR A 100 0.78 17.20 3.79
C TYR A 100 0.57 17.97 2.49
N LYS A 101 -0.03 17.34 1.48
CA LYS A 101 -0.33 17.95 0.18
C LYS A 101 -1.58 17.30 -0.41
N GLY A 102 -2.36 18.08 -1.16
CA GLY A 102 -3.50 17.60 -1.96
C GLY A 102 -4.84 17.72 -1.25
N ASN A 103 -5.80 16.92 -1.73
CA ASN A 103 -7.19 16.96 -1.26
C ASN A 103 -7.65 15.65 -0.62
N ILE A 104 -6.77 14.68 -0.45
CA ILE A 104 -7.06 13.47 0.31
C ILE A 104 -7.42 13.86 1.76
N GLU A 105 -8.32 13.13 2.39
CA GLU A 105 -8.84 13.52 3.71
C GLU A 105 -8.23 12.68 4.83
N ASP A 106 -7.84 13.35 5.93
CA ASP A 106 -7.34 12.70 7.16
C ASP A 106 -8.36 11.69 7.72
N GLU A 107 -7.86 10.65 8.37
CA GLU A 107 -8.63 9.59 9.05
C GLU A 107 -9.55 8.77 8.13
N LYS A 108 -9.51 8.98 6.80
CA LYS A 108 -10.29 8.20 5.83
C LYS A 108 -9.51 7.04 5.26
N GLU A 109 -10.27 6.02 4.84
CA GLU A 109 -9.77 4.85 4.15
C GLU A 109 -9.98 4.98 2.64
N TYR A 110 -8.98 4.53 1.87
CA TYR A 110 -9.01 4.53 0.42
C TYR A 110 -8.45 3.22 -0.14
N GLU A 111 -8.88 2.87 -1.34
CA GLU A 111 -8.24 1.82 -2.12
C GLU A 111 -6.97 2.35 -2.77
N TYR A 112 -5.97 1.47 -2.89
CA TYR A 112 -4.75 1.78 -3.62
C TYR A 112 -4.39 0.71 -4.62
N ILE A 113 -3.61 1.13 -5.59
CA ILE A 113 -2.81 0.29 -6.46
C ILE A 113 -1.34 0.72 -6.38
N ARG A 114 -0.44 -0.22 -6.63
CA ARG A 114 0.99 0.02 -6.76
C ARG A 114 1.58 -0.92 -7.80
N ALA A 115 2.43 -0.42 -8.69
CA ALA A 115 3.11 -1.24 -9.67
C ALA A 115 3.96 -2.32 -8.99
N GLY A 116 4.03 -3.51 -9.61
CA GLY A 116 4.70 -4.68 -9.03
C GLY A 116 3.81 -5.48 -8.08
N GLY A 117 4.37 -6.53 -7.51
CA GLY A 117 3.70 -7.40 -6.55
C GLY A 117 3.61 -8.85 -6.99
N ILE A 118 2.83 -9.63 -6.24
CA ILE A 118 2.67 -11.06 -6.44
C ILE A 118 1.39 -11.32 -7.23
N ILE A 119 1.52 -12.03 -8.35
CA ILE A 119 0.39 -12.43 -9.21
C ILE A 119 0.44 -13.92 -9.51
N ASP A 120 -0.71 -14.48 -9.89
CA ASP A 120 -0.81 -15.87 -10.35
C ASP A 120 0.08 -16.10 -11.58
N TYR A 121 0.80 -17.23 -11.60
CA TYR A 121 1.69 -17.55 -12.69
C TYR A 121 0.98 -17.69 -14.04
N ASN A 122 -0.23 -18.30 -14.06
CA ASN A 122 -0.94 -18.48 -15.32
C ASN A 122 -1.43 -17.14 -15.88
N SER A 123 -1.86 -16.23 -14.99
CA SER A 123 -2.24 -14.87 -15.40
C SER A 123 -1.06 -14.14 -16.04
N TYR A 124 0.10 -14.19 -15.39
CA TYR A 124 1.35 -13.65 -15.95
C TYR A 124 1.71 -14.30 -17.30
N TYR A 125 1.73 -15.64 -17.35
CA TYR A 125 2.12 -16.35 -18.56
C TYR A 125 1.21 -16.06 -19.75
N ASN A 126 -0.09 -15.94 -19.51
CA ASN A 126 -1.08 -15.61 -20.54
C ASN A 126 -0.94 -14.18 -21.08
N SER A 127 -0.36 -13.27 -20.28
CA SER A 127 -0.11 -11.89 -20.71
C SER A 127 1.12 -11.73 -21.62
N LEU A 128 1.98 -12.74 -21.69
CA LEU A 128 3.22 -12.69 -22.45
C LEU A 128 2.98 -12.92 -23.94
N SER A 129 3.79 -12.26 -24.76
CA SER A 129 3.92 -12.60 -26.18
C SER A 129 4.50 -14.01 -26.37
N GLU A 130 4.29 -14.63 -27.54
CA GLU A 130 4.81 -15.98 -27.80
C GLU A 130 6.34 -16.09 -27.63
N ASN A 131 7.08 -15.05 -28.01
CA ASN A 131 8.54 -15.03 -27.84
C ASN A 131 8.97 -14.93 -26.35
N GLU A 132 8.14 -14.32 -25.52
CA GLU A 132 8.39 -14.20 -24.08
C GLU A 132 7.98 -15.47 -23.33
N LYS A 133 6.94 -16.15 -23.79
CA LYS A 133 6.49 -17.42 -23.22
C LYS A 133 7.59 -18.48 -23.25
N ASP A 134 8.34 -18.58 -24.34
CA ASP A 134 9.45 -19.52 -24.46
C ASP A 134 10.55 -19.28 -23.41
N LYS A 135 10.82 -18.01 -23.11
CA LYS A 135 11.84 -17.60 -22.13
C LYS A 135 11.36 -17.74 -20.68
N ASN A 136 10.08 -17.54 -20.45
CA ASN A 136 9.47 -17.48 -19.12
C ASN A 136 8.65 -18.73 -18.76
N ASN A 137 8.86 -19.83 -19.48
CA ASN A 137 8.20 -21.09 -19.18
C ASN A 137 8.88 -21.82 -18.02
N PHE A 138 8.69 -21.33 -16.80
CA PHE A 138 9.28 -21.92 -15.61
C PHE A 138 8.78 -23.33 -15.32
N LEU A 139 7.52 -23.63 -15.68
CA LEU A 139 6.93 -24.96 -15.47
C LEU A 139 7.58 -26.02 -16.38
N THR A 140 7.90 -25.66 -17.63
CA THR A 140 8.61 -26.56 -18.54
C THR A 140 10.03 -26.83 -18.07
N ASN A 141 10.66 -25.86 -17.42
CA ASN A 141 11.99 -25.98 -16.84
C ASN A 141 12.00 -26.73 -15.48
N GLY A 142 10.87 -27.32 -15.07
CA GLY A 142 10.74 -28.10 -13.84
C GLY A 142 10.63 -27.26 -12.57
N VAL A 143 10.53 -25.94 -12.69
CA VAL A 143 10.26 -25.05 -11.55
C VAL A 143 8.77 -25.12 -11.27
N LYS A 144 8.41 -25.66 -10.11
CA LYS A 144 7.04 -25.59 -9.62
C LYS A 144 6.83 -24.20 -9.02
N THR A 145 6.08 -23.35 -9.72
CA THR A 145 5.67 -22.06 -9.20
C THR A 145 4.18 -21.88 -9.37
N ALA A 146 3.53 -21.31 -8.38
CA ALA A 146 2.15 -20.88 -8.48
C ALA A 146 2.05 -19.37 -8.68
N TYR A 147 3.10 -18.63 -8.34
CA TYR A 147 3.11 -17.17 -8.32
C TYR A 147 4.41 -16.58 -8.87
N ILE A 148 4.28 -15.40 -9.45
CA ILE A 148 5.38 -14.52 -9.84
C ILE A 148 5.36 -13.30 -8.92
N LYS A 149 6.50 -12.92 -8.37
CA LYS A 149 6.68 -11.64 -7.70
C LYS A 149 7.49 -10.71 -8.59
N MET A 150 6.81 -9.69 -9.12
CA MET A 150 7.47 -8.65 -9.92
C MET A 150 7.71 -7.41 -9.08
N LYS A 151 8.92 -6.86 -9.16
CA LYS A 151 9.26 -5.58 -8.58
C LYS A 151 10.39 -4.91 -9.34
N PHE A 152 10.51 -3.62 -9.18
CA PHE A 152 11.68 -2.88 -9.66
C PHE A 152 12.87 -3.11 -8.72
N GLU A 153 14.07 -3.01 -9.27
CA GLU A 153 15.31 -3.06 -8.48
C GLU A 153 15.26 -1.95 -7.41
N GLY A 154 15.56 -2.28 -6.17
CA GLY A 154 15.52 -1.34 -5.04
C GLY A 154 14.12 -1.09 -4.44
N ASP A 155 13.05 -1.54 -5.08
CA ASP A 155 11.69 -1.28 -4.59
C ASP A 155 11.39 -2.05 -3.30
N ILE A 156 10.60 -1.44 -2.41
CA ILE A 156 10.23 -2.03 -1.12
C ILE A 156 8.92 -2.81 -1.20
N ASP A 157 8.74 -3.75 -0.30
CA ASP A 157 7.47 -4.45 -0.13
C ASP A 157 6.51 -3.63 0.74
N ILE A 158 5.22 -3.66 0.39
CA ILE A 158 4.15 -3.11 1.22
C ILE A 158 3.81 -4.11 2.32
N GLU A 159 3.73 -3.64 3.56
CA GLU A 159 3.38 -4.46 4.71
C GLU A 159 2.14 -3.91 5.43
N PRO A 160 1.03 -4.66 5.53
CA PRO A 160 -0.11 -4.27 6.36
C PRO A 160 0.29 -4.04 7.83
N GLY A 161 -0.25 -2.97 8.41
CA GLY A 161 0.06 -2.53 9.77
C GLY A 161 1.23 -1.55 9.87
N LYS A 162 1.99 -1.35 8.80
CA LYS A 162 3.04 -0.33 8.78
C LYS A 162 2.52 1.01 8.25
N THR A 163 3.14 2.08 8.74
CA THR A 163 2.87 3.46 8.31
C THR A 163 4.00 3.94 7.40
N TYR A 164 3.63 4.68 6.37
CA TYR A 164 4.54 5.18 5.36
C TYR A 164 4.25 6.65 5.03
N LEU A 165 5.28 7.42 4.72
CA LEU A 165 5.13 8.64 3.92
C LEU A 165 4.92 8.18 2.47
N ALA A 166 3.75 8.50 1.93
CA ALA A 166 3.36 8.08 0.58
C ALA A 166 3.15 9.30 -0.33
N TYR A 167 3.68 9.17 -1.54
CA TYR A 167 3.46 10.08 -2.65
C TYR A 167 2.42 9.45 -3.57
N LEU A 168 1.27 10.09 -3.70
CA LEU A 168 0.08 9.51 -4.29
C LEU A 168 -0.34 10.27 -5.55
N SER A 169 -0.90 9.54 -6.50
CA SER A 169 -1.68 10.10 -7.60
C SER A 169 -3.14 9.72 -7.41
N ASN A 170 -4.00 10.72 -7.34
CA ASN A 170 -5.43 10.50 -7.16
C ASN A 170 -6.10 9.91 -8.43
N PRO A 171 -7.28 9.30 -8.33
CA PRO A 171 -7.96 8.70 -9.46
C PRO A 171 -8.23 9.69 -10.62
N GLU A 172 -8.46 10.97 -10.32
CA GLU A 172 -8.75 12.01 -11.33
C GLU A 172 -7.53 12.38 -12.16
N SER A 173 -6.30 12.10 -11.68
CA SER A 173 -5.06 12.34 -12.41
C SER A 173 -4.92 11.52 -13.69
N GLY A 174 -5.69 10.44 -13.81
CA GLY A 174 -5.57 9.48 -14.89
C GLY A 174 -4.38 8.52 -14.77
N ILE A 175 -3.51 8.72 -13.78
CA ILE A 175 -2.41 7.81 -13.49
C ILE A 175 -2.97 6.60 -12.75
N GLY A 176 -2.68 5.38 -13.23
CA GLY A 176 -3.21 4.15 -12.63
C GLY A 176 -4.57 3.69 -13.13
N LEU A 177 -5.26 4.46 -13.96
CA LEU A 177 -6.54 4.06 -14.58
C LEU A 177 -6.44 2.77 -15.39
N PHE A 178 -5.25 2.40 -15.84
CA PHE A 178 -5.01 1.13 -16.51
C PHE A 178 -5.37 -0.08 -15.62
N ALA A 179 -5.28 0.07 -14.29
CA ALA A 179 -5.55 -1.00 -13.33
C ALA A 179 -6.95 -0.88 -12.73
N LYS A 180 -7.18 0.08 -11.83
CA LYS A 180 -8.44 0.28 -11.11
C LYS A 180 -8.92 1.72 -11.20
N LYS A 181 -10.25 1.91 -11.32
CA LYS A 181 -10.86 3.20 -11.61
C LYS A 181 -10.77 4.19 -10.45
N ASP A 182 -11.11 3.75 -9.25
CA ASP A 182 -11.33 4.66 -8.12
C ASP A 182 -10.22 4.55 -7.06
N ALA A 183 -9.11 3.88 -7.40
CA ALA A 183 -7.99 3.68 -6.49
C ALA A 183 -6.92 4.77 -6.64
N TYR A 184 -6.31 5.15 -5.53
CA TYR A 184 -5.09 5.95 -5.55
C TYR A 184 -3.91 5.12 -6.06
N MET A 185 -3.11 5.68 -6.94
CA MET A 185 -1.82 5.08 -7.30
C MET A 185 -0.78 5.52 -6.29
N ILE A 186 -0.21 4.57 -5.53
CA ILE A 186 1.03 4.83 -4.81
C ILE A 186 2.11 4.95 -5.87
N ASN A 187 2.73 6.13 -5.96
CA ASN A 187 3.82 6.33 -6.88
C ASN A 187 4.91 5.34 -6.53
N SER A 188 5.22 4.49 -7.51
CA SER A 188 6.08 3.35 -7.27
C SER A 188 7.53 3.75 -7.09
N PHE A 189 8.33 2.73 -6.87
CA PHE A 189 9.74 2.80 -6.56
C PHE A 189 10.03 3.32 -5.14
N GLU A 190 11.26 3.16 -4.74
CA GLU A 190 11.78 3.45 -3.41
C GLU A 190 11.59 4.91 -2.98
N GLY A 191 11.39 5.84 -3.93
CA GLY A 191 11.15 7.25 -3.64
C GLY A 191 9.72 7.59 -3.24
N GLY A 192 8.75 6.81 -3.72
CA GLY A 192 7.32 7.13 -3.58
C GLY A 192 6.64 6.53 -2.35
N LEU A 193 7.29 5.60 -1.65
CA LEU A 193 6.78 4.99 -0.43
C LEU A 193 7.95 4.77 0.55
N ARG A 194 7.94 5.47 1.68
CA ARG A 194 9.02 5.47 2.66
C ARG A 194 8.48 5.14 4.05
N GLU A 195 9.03 4.11 4.71
CA GLU A 195 8.54 3.68 6.03
C GLU A 195 8.75 4.76 7.10
N ALA A 196 7.70 5.03 7.89
CA ALA A 196 7.75 5.91 9.05
C ALA A 196 8.13 5.10 10.28
N LEU A 197 9.25 5.46 10.93
CA LEU A 197 9.69 4.80 12.13
C LEU A 197 8.89 5.27 13.33
N ASN A 198 8.52 4.32 14.21
CA ASN A 198 7.88 4.60 15.50
C ASN A 198 6.58 5.42 15.43
N TYR A 199 5.93 5.45 14.28
CA TYR A 199 4.59 5.99 14.20
C TYR A 199 3.62 4.98 14.85
N SER A 200 3.20 5.26 16.07
CA SER A 200 2.08 4.56 16.69
C SER A 200 0.85 5.46 16.58
N SER A 201 -0.30 4.91 16.19
CA SER A 201 -1.60 5.58 16.05
C SER A 201 -2.15 6.19 17.35
N VAL A 202 -1.36 6.21 18.41
CA VAL A 202 -1.71 6.85 19.68
C VAL A 202 -1.46 8.35 19.55
N GLN A 203 -2.56 9.08 19.37
CA GLN A 203 -2.76 10.51 19.57
C GLN A 203 -1.69 11.13 20.47
N GLU A 204 -1.00 12.14 20.02
CA GLU A 204 -0.03 12.99 20.76
C GLU A 204 1.45 12.80 20.44
N ARG A 205 1.83 12.71 19.15
CA ARG A 205 3.17 13.17 18.82
C ARG A 205 3.05 14.42 17.97
N ASP A 206 3.56 15.51 18.51
CA ASP A 206 3.91 16.69 17.70
C ASP A 206 4.60 16.18 16.44
N SER A 207 4.04 16.49 15.28
CA SER A 207 4.51 16.00 13.95
C SER A 207 5.95 16.38 13.61
N GLN A 208 6.68 16.91 14.58
CA GLN A 208 8.05 17.39 14.41
C GLN A 208 9.10 16.30 14.50
N ASP A 209 8.78 15.13 15.05
CA ASP A 209 9.77 14.08 15.33
C ASP A 209 9.54 12.77 14.56
N ILE A 210 8.81 12.80 13.44
CA ILE A 210 8.61 11.61 12.64
C ILE A 210 9.84 11.37 11.78
N GLU A 211 10.48 10.23 11.96
CA GLU A 211 11.61 9.77 11.16
C GLU A 211 11.14 8.89 10.03
N ILE A 212 11.60 9.16 8.83
CA ILE A 212 11.24 8.51 7.58
C ILE A 212 12.47 7.83 7.00
N LEU A 213 12.36 6.55 6.66
CA LEU A 213 13.45 5.81 6.03
C LEU A 213 13.73 6.34 4.62
N ASN A 214 14.95 6.73 4.38
CA ASN A 214 15.46 6.97 3.04
C ASN A 214 15.89 5.63 2.42
N ASN A 215 15.10 5.13 1.48
CA ASN A 215 15.32 3.81 0.87
C ASN A 215 16.61 3.73 0.05
N PHE A 216 17.19 4.88 -0.36
CA PHE A 216 18.43 4.93 -1.15
C PHE A 216 19.69 4.86 -0.27
N THR A 217 19.63 5.44 0.93
CA THR A 217 20.78 5.51 1.85
C THR A 217 20.68 4.52 2.99
N GLY A 218 19.46 4.08 3.32
CA GLY A 218 19.15 3.28 4.51
C GLY A 218 19.17 4.08 5.81
N GLU A 219 19.28 5.40 5.74
CA GLU A 219 19.29 6.31 6.89
C GLU A 219 17.89 6.87 7.16
N TYR A 220 17.65 7.34 8.38
CA TYR A 220 16.41 8.00 8.75
C TYR A 220 16.56 9.53 8.67
N GLU A 221 15.55 10.17 8.09
CA GLU A 221 15.48 11.61 7.88
C GLU A 221 14.22 12.17 8.55
N ASN A 222 14.28 13.39 9.09
CA ASN A 222 13.10 14.03 9.63
C ASN A 222 12.10 14.38 8.52
N ILE A 223 10.84 14.08 8.71
CA ILE A 223 9.78 14.31 7.72
C ILE A 223 9.71 15.77 7.25
N ASN A 224 9.94 16.72 8.16
CA ASN A 224 9.90 18.15 7.83
C ASN A 224 11.06 18.56 6.90
N ASP A 225 12.18 17.88 6.95
CA ASP A 225 13.31 18.18 6.07
C ASP A 225 13.05 17.61 4.66
N ILE A 226 12.42 16.43 4.58
CA ILE A 226 11.99 15.84 3.31
C ILE A 226 10.95 16.73 2.60
N LEU A 227 9.96 17.23 3.34
CA LEU A 227 8.86 18.02 2.77
C LEU A 227 9.25 19.48 2.42
N LYS A 228 10.40 19.97 2.85
CA LYS A 228 10.93 21.31 2.51
C LYS A 228 11.94 21.28 1.36
N SER A 229 12.44 20.10 1.02
CA SER A 229 13.46 19.92 -0.03
C SER A 229 12.84 19.99 -1.42
#